data_c1dd892f676bc59ece6b39cad904c679
#
_entry.id   c1dd892f676bc59ece6b39cad904c679
#
_cell.length_a   1.000
_cell.length_b   1.000
_cell.length_c   1.000
_cell.angle_alpha   90.00
_cell.angle_beta   90.00
_cell.angle_gamma   90.00
#
_symmetry.space_group_name_H-M   'P 1'
#
loop_
_entity.id
_entity.type
_entity.pdbx_description
1 polymer ?
#
loop_
_entity_poly.entity_id
_entity_poly.type
_entity_poly.pdbx_seq_one_letter_code
_entity_poly.pdbx_strand_id
1 'polypeptide(L)' 'MRTVGLKVLKNKLSEYIRLVSSGEVVLVTERGHVVAELRPP' A
#
# COMPACT_ATOMS: atom_id res chain seq x y z
N MET A 1 3.26 2.65 -9.63
CA MET A 1 2.05 2.26 -8.85
C MET A 1 2.14 0.80 -8.48
N ARG A 2 1.87 0.49 -7.23
CA ARG A 2 1.92 -0.88 -6.72
C ARG A 2 0.58 -1.27 -6.15
N THR A 3 0.34 -2.58 -6.07
CA THR A 3 -0.86 -3.12 -5.47
C THR A 3 -0.44 -4.10 -4.37
N VAL A 4 -1.07 -4.02 -3.21
CA VAL A 4 -0.74 -4.92 -2.11
C VAL A 4 -2.02 -5.34 -1.39
N GLY A 5 -2.08 -6.61 -1.00
CA GLY A 5 -3.18 -7.10 -0.18
C GLY A 5 -3.06 -6.57 1.24
N LEU A 6 -4.19 -6.38 1.89
CA LEU A 6 -4.22 -5.82 3.24
C LEU A 6 -3.40 -6.63 4.24
N LYS A 7 -3.47 -7.96 4.13
CA LYS A 7 -2.70 -8.83 5.02
C LYS A 7 -1.20 -8.61 4.91
N VAL A 8 -0.72 -8.54 3.67
CA VAL A 8 0.70 -8.32 3.42
C VAL A 8 1.10 -6.93 3.90
N LEU A 9 0.25 -5.94 3.64
CA LEU A 9 0.50 -4.57 4.07
C LEU A 9 0.66 -4.50 5.60
N LYS A 10 -0.22 -5.17 6.33
CA LYS A 10 -0.15 -5.16 7.79
C LYS A 10 1.18 -5.71 8.29
N ASN A 11 1.68 -6.76 7.65
CA ASN A 11 2.93 -7.39 8.05
C ASN A 11 4.17 -6.59 7.64
N LYS A 12 4.06 -5.74 6.63
CA LYS A 12 5.20 -5.01 6.07
C LYS A 12 4.92 -3.52 5.96
N LEU A 13 4.14 -3.00 6.90
CA LEU A 13 3.68 -1.62 6.83
C LEU A 13 4.83 -0.61 6.72
N SER A 14 5.87 -0.79 7.52
CA SER A 14 7.01 0.13 7.49
C SER A 14 7.66 0.20 6.13
N GLU A 15 7.78 -0.95 5.45
CA GLU A 15 8.38 -1.01 4.13
C GLU A 15 7.53 -0.26 3.11
N TYR A 16 6.22 -0.44 3.17
CA TYR A 16 5.32 0.23 2.23
C TYR A 16 5.25 1.73 2.49
N ILE A 17 5.27 2.14 3.76
CA ILE A 17 5.32 3.55 4.10
C ILE A 17 6.59 4.20 3.53
N ARG A 18 7.71 3.48 3.60
CA ARG A 18 8.97 3.97 3.04
C ARG A 18 8.89 4.15 1.53
N LEU A 19 8.26 3.21 0.84
CA LEU A 19 8.03 3.32 -0.60
C LEU A 19 7.17 4.54 -0.93
N VAL A 20 6.09 4.72 -0.19
CA VAL A 20 5.19 5.85 -0.41
C VAL A 20 5.91 7.16 -0.14
N SER A 21 6.73 7.21 0.90
CA SER A 21 7.50 8.40 1.24
C SER A 21 8.46 8.79 0.13
N SER A 22 8.89 7.82 -0.67
CA SER A 22 9.80 8.10 -1.79
C SER A 22 9.04 8.52 -3.06
N GLY A 23 7.72 8.59 -3.01
CA GLY A 23 6.91 9.05 -4.14
C GLY A 23 6.04 7.98 -4.78
N GLU A 24 6.11 6.74 -4.29
CA GLU A 24 5.32 5.64 -4.85
C GLU A 24 3.86 5.73 -4.40
N VAL A 25 2.95 5.28 -5.24
CA VAL A 25 1.54 5.13 -4.90
C VAL A 25 1.25 3.64 -4.75
N VAL A 26 0.61 3.28 -3.63
CA VAL A 26 0.29 1.88 -3.34
C VAL A 26 -1.23 1.74 -3.18
N LEU A 27 -1.81 0.85 -3.98
CA LEU A 27 -3.23 0.52 -3.88
C LEU A 27 -3.37 -0.68 -2.94
N VAL A 28 -4.24 -0.54 -1.96
CA VAL A 28 -4.47 -1.60 -0.98
C VAL A 28 -5.73 -2.37 -1.38
N THR A 29 -5.62 -3.68 -1.45
CA THR A 29 -6.73 -4.51 -1.84
C THR A 29 -7.18 -5.41 -0.70
N GLU A 30 -8.44 -5.76 -0.72
CA GLU A 30 -9.02 -6.74 0.19
C GLU A 30 -10.07 -7.51 -0.57
N ARG A 31 -9.96 -8.84 -0.55
CA ARG A 31 -10.89 -9.73 -1.26
C ARG A 31 -11.05 -9.35 -2.73
N GLY A 32 -9.93 -9.00 -3.36
CA GLY A 32 -9.93 -8.69 -4.78
C GLY A 32 -10.39 -7.30 -5.15
N HIS A 33 -10.68 -6.45 -4.16
CA HIS A 33 -11.14 -5.09 -4.40
C HIS A 33 -10.16 -4.07 -3.84
N VAL A 34 -9.98 -2.96 -4.55
CA VAL A 34 -9.18 -1.85 -4.03
C VAL A 34 -10.04 -1.13 -2.99
N VAL A 35 -9.55 -1.10 -1.76
CA VAL A 35 -10.28 -0.48 -0.64
C VAL A 35 -9.61 0.80 -0.14
N ALA A 36 -8.35 1.02 -0.49
CA ALA A 36 -7.62 2.18 -0.01
C ALA A 36 -6.44 2.47 -0.91
N GLU A 37 -5.87 3.64 -0.71
CA GLU A 37 -4.74 4.09 -1.51
C GLU A 37 -3.77 4.81 -0.57
N LEU A 38 -2.48 4.45 -0.67
CA LEU A 38 -1.42 5.12 0.08
C LEU A 38 -0.65 5.98 -0.90
N ARG A 39 -0.50 7.25 -0.58
CA ARG A 39 0.20 8.20 -1.43
C ARG A 39 0.92 9.23 -0.57
N PRO A 40 1.97 9.86 -1.10
CA PRO A 40 2.65 10.91 -0.34
C PRO A 40 1.70 12.07 -0.02
N PRO A 41 1.92 12.73 1.10
CA PRO A 41 1.10 13.88 1.48
C PRO A 41 1.30 15.08 0.56
#